data_e9eb80548e24ef4b46d30190664061ee
#
_entry.id   e9eb80548e24ef4b46d30190664061ee
#
_cell.length_a   1.000
_cell.length_b   1.000
_cell.length_c   1.000
_cell.angle_alpha   90.00
_cell.angle_beta   90.00
_cell.angle_gamma   90.00
#
_symmetry.space_group_name_H-M   'P 1'
#
loop_
_entity.id
_entity.type
_entity.pdbx_description
1 polymer ?
#
loop_
_entity_poly.entity_id
_entity_poly.type
_entity_poly.pdbx_seq_one_letter_code
_entity_poly.pdbx_strand_id
1 'polypeptide(L)'
;MPALTSRIELAIDSLGGGTALAALLGVNKSQPSQWRNGNEVPSSDMQRRIIDLDHVVARAQMVWAPEIALAWLRSPNSHLDGAVPLDVLELRGPAEVLDALDAVLSGAYA
;
A
#
# COMPACT_ATOMS: atom_id res chain seq x y z
N MET A 1 -1.75 11.95 18.04
CA MET A 1 -2.45 11.97 16.75
C MET A 1 -2.92 10.57 16.40
N PRO A 2 -4.19 10.41 16.11
CA PRO A 2 -4.72 9.10 15.70
C PRO A 2 -4.36 8.75 14.25
N ALA A 3 -3.71 9.65 13.53
CA ALA A 3 -3.48 9.49 12.10
C ALA A 3 -2.75 8.20 11.74
N LEU A 4 -1.68 7.85 12.45
CA LEU A 4 -0.93 6.63 12.16
C LEU A 4 -1.74 5.38 12.47
N THR A 5 -2.45 5.35 13.59
CA THR A 5 -3.31 4.23 13.96
C THR A 5 -4.42 4.05 12.94
N SER A 6 -5.05 5.15 12.51
CA SER A 6 -6.10 5.11 11.48
C SER A 6 -5.57 4.60 10.14
N ARG A 7 -4.35 4.99 9.77
CA ARG A 7 -3.71 4.51 8.54
C ARG A 7 -3.40 3.03 8.60
N ILE A 8 -2.98 2.54 9.76
CA ILE A 8 -2.73 1.12 9.98
C ILE A 8 -4.04 0.33 9.83
N GLU A 9 -5.12 0.79 10.46
CA GLU A 9 -6.42 0.14 10.35
C GLU A 9 -6.92 0.12 8.90
N LEU A 10 -6.81 1.25 8.21
CA LEU A 10 -7.20 1.34 6.81
C LEU A 10 -6.39 0.38 5.95
N ALA A 11 -5.08 0.33 6.16
CA ALA A 11 -4.21 -0.57 5.41
C ALA A 11 -4.55 -2.04 5.68
N ILE A 12 -4.83 -2.39 6.93
CA ILE A 12 -5.24 -3.75 7.28
C ILE A 12 -6.51 -4.11 6.53
N ASP A 13 -7.52 -3.25 6.58
CA ASP A 13 -8.81 -3.51 5.94
C ASP A 13 -8.67 -3.56 4.42
N SER A 14 -7.92 -2.65 3.84
CA SER A 14 -7.78 -2.52 2.40
C SER A 14 -6.99 -3.67 1.77
N LEU A 15 -6.08 -4.26 2.52
CA LEU A 15 -5.17 -5.30 2.00
C LEU A 15 -5.59 -6.71 2.37
N GLY A 16 -6.76 -6.87 2.98
CA GLY A 16 -7.31 -8.18 3.26
C GLY A 16 -6.91 -8.75 4.61
N GLY A 17 -6.46 -7.91 5.53
CA GLY A 17 -6.17 -8.32 6.90
C GLY A 17 -4.75 -8.03 7.34
N GLY A 18 -4.50 -8.17 8.63
CA GLY A 18 -3.20 -7.88 9.24
C GLY A 18 -2.08 -8.79 8.75
N THR A 19 -2.40 -10.06 8.49
CA THR A 19 -1.41 -11.01 7.97
C THR A 19 -0.94 -10.60 6.57
N ALA A 20 -1.87 -10.16 5.72
CA ALA A 20 -1.53 -9.67 4.39
C ALA A 20 -0.66 -8.41 4.45
N LEU A 21 -1.02 -7.47 5.33
CA LEU A 21 -0.23 -6.26 5.54
C LEU A 21 1.19 -6.61 6.02
N ALA A 22 1.30 -7.52 6.97
CA ALA A 22 2.60 -7.96 7.48
C ALA A 22 3.48 -8.53 6.37
N ALA A 23 2.90 -9.35 5.51
CA ALA A 23 3.62 -9.93 4.38
C ALA A 23 4.14 -8.85 3.44
N LEU A 24 3.31 -7.85 3.14
CA LEU A 24 3.71 -6.74 2.26
C LEU A 24 4.82 -5.89 2.86
N LEU A 25 4.81 -5.72 4.17
CA LEU A 25 5.81 -4.93 4.87
C LEU A 25 7.06 -5.74 5.24
N GLY A 26 7.01 -7.06 5.09
CA GLY A 26 8.13 -7.92 5.45
C GLY A 26 8.34 -8.06 6.96
N VAL A 27 7.27 -7.96 7.74
CA VAL A 27 7.33 -8.06 9.20
C VAL A 27 6.57 -9.28 9.69
N ASN A 28 6.71 -9.60 10.99
CA ASN A 28 6.00 -10.69 11.63
C ASN A 28 4.48 -10.48 11.50
N LYS A 29 3.74 -11.56 11.31
CA LYS A 29 2.29 -11.49 11.07
C LYS A 29 1.50 -10.87 12.21
N SER A 30 2.05 -10.86 13.43
CA SER A 30 1.40 -10.23 14.58
C SER A 30 1.73 -8.74 14.73
N GLN A 31 2.70 -8.24 13.97
CA GLN A 31 3.18 -6.88 14.11
C GLN A 31 2.10 -5.81 13.86
N PRO A 32 1.28 -5.91 12.81
CA PRO A 32 0.22 -4.93 12.61
C PRO A 32 -0.75 -4.83 13.79
N SER A 33 -1.09 -5.93 14.44
CA SER A 33 -1.93 -5.93 15.64
C SER A 33 -1.26 -5.21 16.80
N GLN A 34 0.05 -5.42 16.98
CA GLN A 34 0.81 -4.76 18.03
C GLN A 34 0.82 -3.24 17.84
N TRP A 35 0.98 -2.78 16.61
CA TRP A 35 0.92 -1.36 16.29
C TRP A 35 -0.48 -0.80 16.51
N ARG A 36 -1.51 -1.51 16.06
CA ARG A 36 -2.89 -1.08 16.19
C ARG A 36 -3.31 -0.96 17.65
N ASN A 37 -2.86 -1.90 18.48
CA ASN A 37 -3.20 -1.92 19.92
C ASN A 37 -2.32 -0.99 20.75
N GLY A 38 -1.30 -0.39 20.15
CA GLY A 38 -0.41 0.52 20.85
C GLY A 38 0.65 -0.17 21.70
N ASN A 39 0.79 -1.49 21.60
CA ASN A 39 1.80 -2.24 22.34
C ASN A 39 3.20 -2.00 21.81
N GLU A 40 3.32 -1.70 20.53
CA GLU A 40 4.58 -1.36 19.89
C GLU A 40 4.38 -0.19 18.94
N VAL A 41 5.43 0.59 18.74
CA VAL A 41 5.42 1.74 17.82
C VAL A 41 6.33 1.40 16.64
N PRO A 42 5.85 1.56 15.39
CA PRO A 42 6.70 1.32 14.23
C PRO A 42 7.91 2.26 14.22
N SER A 43 9.03 1.80 13.71
CA SER A 43 10.19 2.67 13.48
C SER A 43 9.83 3.79 12.50
N SER A 44 10.66 4.84 12.45
CA SER A 44 10.44 5.95 11.53
C SER A 44 10.39 5.48 10.07
N ASP A 45 11.27 4.56 9.70
CA ASP A 45 11.25 3.99 8.35
C ASP A 45 9.98 3.21 8.08
N MET A 46 9.55 2.40 9.03
CA MET A 46 8.32 1.62 8.90
C MET A 46 7.09 2.53 8.84
N GLN A 47 7.07 3.60 9.61
CA GLN A 47 5.98 4.58 9.55
C GLN A 47 5.86 5.20 8.16
N ARG A 48 6.99 5.54 7.54
CA ARG A 48 6.99 6.09 6.18
C ARG A 48 6.47 5.05 5.19
N ARG A 49 6.88 3.80 5.31
CA ARG A 49 6.40 2.72 4.43
C ARG A 49 4.90 2.52 4.56
N ILE A 50 4.37 2.57 5.77
CA ILE A 50 2.93 2.46 6.01
C ILE A 50 2.18 3.65 5.38
N ILE A 51 2.71 4.85 5.54
CA ILE A 51 2.11 6.07 4.97
C ILE A 51 2.11 6.00 3.44
N ASP A 52 3.21 5.58 2.85
CA ASP A 52 3.31 5.46 1.39
C ASP A 52 2.34 4.40 0.86
N LEU A 53 2.26 3.26 1.54
CA LEU A 53 1.33 2.20 1.18
C LEU A 53 -0.12 2.68 1.27
N ASP A 54 -0.47 3.35 2.36
CA ASP A 54 -1.80 3.92 2.55
C ASP A 54 -2.16 4.88 1.42
N HIS A 55 -1.23 5.74 1.04
CA HIS A 55 -1.43 6.73 -0.02
C HIS A 55 -1.71 6.04 -1.36
N VAL A 56 -0.90 5.05 -1.72
CA VAL A 56 -1.05 4.32 -2.98
C VAL A 56 -2.36 3.53 -3.00
N VAL A 57 -2.67 2.84 -1.90
CA VAL A 57 -3.91 2.07 -1.80
C VAL A 57 -5.13 2.98 -1.90
N ALA A 58 -5.11 4.12 -1.22
CA ALA A 58 -6.22 5.08 -1.28
C ALA A 58 -6.44 5.58 -2.71
N ARG A 59 -5.36 5.89 -3.44
CA ARG A 59 -5.47 6.32 -4.84
C ARG A 59 -6.03 5.21 -5.73
N ALA A 60 -5.57 3.98 -5.56
CA ALA A 60 -6.07 2.85 -6.34
C ALA A 60 -7.56 2.60 -6.07
N GLN A 61 -8.00 2.78 -4.85
CA GLN A 61 -9.40 2.60 -4.47
C GLN A 61 -10.32 3.72 -4.95
N MET A 62 -9.78 4.83 -5.41
CA MET A 62 -10.58 5.85 -6.10
C MET A 62 -11.04 5.37 -7.48
N VAL A 63 -10.36 4.38 -8.05
CA VAL A 63 -10.63 3.87 -9.40
C VAL A 63 -11.33 2.52 -9.35
N TRP A 64 -10.91 1.67 -8.42
CA TRP A 64 -11.33 0.26 -8.38
C TRP A 64 -11.84 -0.13 -7.01
N ALA A 65 -12.68 -1.17 -6.99
CA ALA A 65 -13.03 -1.86 -5.74
C ALA A 65 -11.77 -2.42 -5.08
N PRO A 66 -11.79 -2.65 -3.75
CA PRO A 66 -10.59 -3.08 -3.02
C PRO A 66 -9.89 -4.31 -3.61
N GLU A 67 -10.63 -5.32 -4.03
CA GLU A 67 -10.05 -6.55 -4.60
C GLU A 67 -9.33 -6.27 -5.92
N ILE A 68 -9.91 -5.41 -6.75
CA ILE A 68 -9.32 -5.04 -8.04
C ILE A 68 -8.09 -4.18 -7.82
N ALA A 69 -8.17 -3.21 -6.90
CA ALA A 69 -7.04 -2.37 -6.54
C ALA A 69 -5.85 -3.20 -6.07
N LEU A 70 -6.11 -4.18 -5.21
CA LEU A 70 -5.07 -5.06 -4.69
C LEU A 70 -4.47 -5.92 -5.81
N ALA A 71 -5.31 -6.46 -6.69
CA ALA A 71 -4.83 -7.23 -7.84
C ALA A 71 -3.91 -6.40 -8.72
N TRP A 72 -4.27 -5.14 -8.99
CA TRP A 72 -3.43 -4.25 -9.78
C TRP A 72 -2.07 -4.01 -9.11
N LEU A 73 -2.09 -3.76 -7.82
CA LEU A 73 -0.87 -3.49 -7.04
C LEU A 73 0.08 -4.69 -6.98
N ARG A 74 -0.45 -5.89 -7.13
CA ARG A 74 0.32 -7.14 -7.07
C ARG A 74 0.69 -7.71 -8.42
N SER A 75 0.28 -7.08 -9.51
CA SER A 75 0.51 -7.60 -10.85
C SER A 75 1.59 -6.82 -11.59
N PRO A 76 2.37 -7.45 -12.46
CA PRO A 76 3.32 -6.73 -13.31
C PRO A 76 2.62 -5.63 -14.10
N ASN A 77 3.30 -4.50 -14.28
CA ASN A 77 2.71 -3.30 -14.88
C ASN A 77 3.62 -2.75 -15.97
N SER A 78 3.06 -2.52 -17.16
CA SER A 78 3.83 -2.03 -18.29
C SER A 78 4.37 -0.62 -18.10
N HIS A 79 3.67 0.24 -17.35
CA HIS A 79 4.16 1.58 -17.02
C HIS A 79 5.36 1.55 -16.09
N LEU A 80 5.61 0.41 -15.47
CA LEU A 80 6.73 0.19 -14.54
C LEU A 80 7.74 -0.79 -15.14
N ASP A 81 7.78 -0.91 -16.46
CA ASP A 81 8.67 -1.82 -17.20
C ASP A 81 8.51 -3.28 -16.77
N GLY A 82 7.27 -3.66 -16.45
CA GLY A 82 6.95 -5.02 -16.03
C GLY A 82 7.12 -5.28 -14.54
N ALA A 83 7.52 -4.28 -13.77
CA ALA A 83 7.67 -4.44 -12.33
C ALA A 83 6.30 -4.44 -11.63
N VAL A 84 6.24 -5.10 -10.48
CA VAL A 84 5.04 -5.12 -9.63
C VAL A 84 4.99 -3.82 -8.82
N PRO A 85 3.86 -3.09 -8.85
CA PRO A 85 3.76 -1.81 -8.14
C PRO A 85 4.18 -1.87 -6.66
N LEU A 86 3.78 -2.90 -5.93
CA LEU A 86 4.17 -3.02 -4.52
C LEU A 86 5.68 -3.18 -4.34
N ASP A 87 6.35 -3.86 -5.26
CA ASP A 87 7.80 -3.99 -5.21
C ASP A 87 8.48 -2.64 -5.48
N VAL A 88 7.97 -1.90 -6.45
CA VAL A 88 8.49 -0.56 -6.75
C VAL A 88 8.29 0.37 -5.56
N LEU A 89 7.12 0.31 -4.94
CA LEU A 89 6.81 1.10 -3.75
C LEU A 89 7.83 0.86 -2.64
N GLU A 90 8.14 -0.40 -2.37
CA GLU A 90 9.09 -0.77 -1.33
C GLU A 90 10.51 -0.30 -1.66
N LEU A 91 10.95 -0.48 -2.90
CA LEU A 91 12.33 -0.21 -3.30
C LEU A 91 12.60 1.26 -3.63
N ARG A 92 11.61 1.97 -4.17
CA ARG A 92 11.81 3.32 -4.71
C ARG A 92 10.83 4.37 -4.18
N GLY A 93 9.85 3.96 -3.38
CA GLY A 93 8.84 4.88 -2.88
C GLY A 93 7.63 5.02 -3.82
N PRO A 94 6.71 5.95 -3.52
CA PRO A 94 5.40 5.98 -4.15
C PRO A 94 5.32 6.69 -5.50
N ALA A 95 6.31 7.51 -5.87
CA ALA A 95 6.18 8.41 -7.03
C ALA A 95 5.88 7.68 -8.33
N GLU A 96 6.64 6.65 -8.66
CA GLU A 96 6.44 5.90 -9.90
C GLU A 96 5.11 5.16 -9.92
N VAL A 97 4.71 4.63 -8.77
CA VAL A 97 3.43 3.92 -8.64
C VAL A 97 2.26 4.88 -8.82
N LEU A 98 2.35 6.07 -8.23
CA LEU A 98 1.33 7.10 -8.40
C LEU A 98 1.25 7.59 -9.85
N ASP A 99 2.39 7.72 -10.52
CA ASP A 99 2.41 8.07 -11.94
C ASP A 99 1.72 6.99 -12.79
N ALA A 100 1.96 5.73 -12.48
CA ALA A 100 1.30 4.62 -13.19
C ALA A 100 -0.22 4.63 -12.95
N LEU A 101 -0.65 4.92 -11.73
CA LEU A 101 -2.07 5.08 -11.42
C LEU A 101 -2.68 6.25 -12.19
N ASP A 102 -1.98 7.39 -12.24
CA ASP A 102 -2.46 8.55 -12.98
C ASP A 102 -2.55 8.25 -14.48
N ALA A 103 -1.64 7.45 -15.01
CA ALA A 103 -1.70 7.04 -16.41
C ALA A 103 -2.94 6.19 -16.69
N VAL A 104 -3.31 5.30 -15.77
CA VAL A 104 -4.56 4.53 -15.89
C VAL A 104 -5.77 5.47 -15.86
N LEU A 105 -5.77 6.43 -14.94
CA LEU A 105 -6.89 7.37 -14.78
C LEU A 105 -7.09 8.25 -15.99
N SER A 106 -6.01 8.75 -16.60
CA SER A 106 -6.08 9.73 -17.67
C SER A 106 -5.79 9.15 -19.04
N GLY A 107 -4.99 8.10 -19.10
CA GLY A 107 -4.49 7.53 -20.35
C GLY A 107 -5.22 6.29 -20.83
N ALA A 108 -5.99 5.66 -19.97
CA ALA A 108 -6.68 4.41 -20.31
C ALA A 108 -7.71 4.59 -21.42
N TYR A 109 -8.07 5.82 -21.69
CA TYR A 109 -9.09 6.16 -22.70
C TYR A 109 -8.51 6.77 -23.96
N ALA A 110 -7.21 6.92 -23.98
CA ALA A 110 -6.54 7.50 -25.13
C ALA A 110 -6.50 6.55 -26.33
#